data_57dfbe9e7ef03b4f8f8e92b7d2e92f9c
#
_entry.id   57dfbe9e7ef03b4f8f8e92b7d2e92f9c
#
_cell.length_a   1.000
_cell.length_b   1.000
_cell.length_c   1.000
_cell.angle_alpha   90.00
_cell.angle_beta   90.00
_cell.angle_gamma   90.00
#
_symmetry.space_group_name_H-M   'P 1'
#
loop_
_entity.id
_entity.type
_entity.pdbx_description
1 polymer ?
#
loop_
_entity_poly.entity_id
_entity_poly.type
_entity_poly.pdbx_seq_one_letter_code
_entity_poly.pdbx_strand_id
1 'polypeptide(L)'
;MIETWLAELPHGITLSCRGAGARGQPLMLLLHGFPEAAFIWDALMAHFAQPEHGGFRCVAPNLRGFERSSAPAEVAAYKPALMVQDVLALAAAEGVDGRIHALVAHDWGGAFAWAAAHAHPAQVDHLVIINSPHPATFARELQRSPEQQQASAYMNFLARPDAEALLAEDDYRRLWPFFTSMGAGPERFGWLTEAVRQQYRDVWRHGLTGACNLYRVTPLKPPAPGQRGVTDIPQPPPERVRVEVPTLVLWALDDTALRPGLLDGLDAHVPRLTVQRMPGATHWVVHEQPQQVAAHIGAFVTTK
;
A
#
# COMPACT_ATOMS: atom_id res chain seq x y z
N MET A 1 -1.22 -1.77 -23.28
CA MET A 1 -2.27 -2.76 -22.92
C MET A 1 -1.90 -3.38 -21.59
N ILE A 2 -2.86 -3.56 -20.68
CA ILE A 2 -2.62 -4.25 -19.41
C ILE A 2 -2.74 -5.75 -19.63
N GLU A 3 -1.73 -6.51 -19.27
CA GLU A 3 -1.73 -7.97 -19.21
C GLU A 3 -2.02 -8.48 -17.81
N THR A 4 -2.50 -9.71 -17.68
CA THR A 4 -2.75 -10.37 -16.38
C THR A 4 -2.21 -11.79 -16.41
N TRP A 5 -1.61 -12.24 -15.30
CA TRP A 5 -1.09 -13.60 -15.17
C TRP A 5 -1.04 -14.03 -13.70
N LEU A 6 -0.77 -15.30 -13.46
CA LEU A 6 -0.43 -15.83 -12.14
C LEU A 6 1.10 -16.02 -12.08
N ALA A 7 1.74 -15.41 -11.10
CA ALA A 7 3.16 -15.54 -10.83
C ALA A 7 3.36 -16.57 -9.71
N GLU A 8 3.92 -17.73 -10.04
CA GLU A 8 4.29 -18.76 -9.06
C GLU A 8 5.66 -18.40 -8.47
N LEU A 9 5.70 -18.12 -7.17
CA LEU A 9 6.94 -17.75 -6.48
C LEU A 9 7.66 -18.99 -5.92
N PRO A 10 9.00 -18.97 -5.80
CA PRO A 10 9.79 -20.15 -5.41
C PRO A 10 9.46 -20.73 -4.03
N HIS A 11 8.83 -19.94 -3.15
CA HIS A 11 8.44 -20.35 -1.80
C HIS A 11 6.96 -20.78 -1.69
N GLY A 12 6.33 -21.14 -2.82
CA GLY A 12 5.00 -21.76 -2.86
C GLY A 12 3.84 -20.78 -2.78
N ILE A 13 4.08 -19.48 -2.94
CA ILE A 13 3.03 -18.46 -3.07
C ILE A 13 2.80 -18.17 -4.54
N THR A 14 1.56 -18.06 -4.93
CA THR A 14 1.13 -17.58 -6.25
C THR A 14 0.54 -16.19 -6.09
N LEU A 15 0.98 -15.23 -6.90
CA LEU A 15 0.41 -13.89 -6.95
C LEU A 15 -0.35 -13.69 -8.27
N SER A 16 -1.56 -13.16 -8.19
CA SER A 16 -2.28 -12.66 -9.35
C SER A 16 -1.75 -11.27 -9.70
N CYS A 17 -1.17 -11.14 -10.88
CA CYS A 17 -0.46 -9.94 -11.29
C CYS A 17 -1.13 -9.24 -12.47
N ARG A 18 -0.93 -7.93 -12.53
CA ARG A 18 -1.24 -7.06 -13.66
C ARG A 18 0.04 -6.37 -14.10
N GLY A 19 0.18 -6.07 -15.40
CA GLY A 19 1.39 -5.41 -15.86
C GLY A 19 1.25 -4.74 -17.22
N ALA A 20 2.21 -3.87 -17.51
CA ALA A 20 2.37 -3.18 -18.79
C ALA A 20 3.86 -2.94 -19.07
N GLY A 21 4.18 -2.70 -20.34
CA GLY A 21 5.56 -2.46 -20.77
C GLY A 21 6.32 -3.74 -21.10
N ALA A 22 7.41 -3.59 -21.82
CA ALA A 22 8.21 -4.72 -22.29
C ALA A 22 9.04 -5.34 -21.15
N ARG A 23 9.17 -6.66 -21.15
CA ARG A 23 10.11 -7.34 -20.25
C ARG A 23 11.55 -6.92 -20.58
N GLY A 24 12.43 -6.91 -19.58
CA GLY A 24 13.81 -6.47 -19.72
C GLY A 24 14.02 -4.95 -19.62
N GLN A 25 12.95 -4.18 -19.48
CA GLN A 25 13.01 -2.76 -19.11
C GLN A 25 13.16 -2.59 -17.61
N PRO A 26 13.62 -1.42 -17.11
CA PRO A 26 13.67 -1.14 -15.67
C PRO A 26 12.32 -1.39 -15.00
N LEU A 27 12.32 -2.13 -13.88
CA LEU A 27 11.09 -2.55 -13.20
C LEU A 27 10.52 -1.43 -12.33
N MET A 28 9.26 -1.08 -12.55
CA MET A 28 8.42 -0.33 -11.61
C MET A 28 7.42 -1.29 -10.98
N LEU A 29 7.56 -1.56 -9.68
CA LEU A 29 6.68 -2.46 -8.94
C LEU A 29 5.71 -1.64 -8.10
N LEU A 30 4.38 -1.91 -8.22
CA LEU A 30 3.33 -1.10 -7.62
C LEU A 30 2.49 -1.94 -6.65
N LEU A 31 2.48 -1.58 -5.36
CA LEU A 31 1.82 -2.32 -4.30
C LEU A 31 0.60 -1.57 -3.78
N HIS A 32 -0.57 -2.22 -3.84
CA HIS A 32 -1.84 -1.68 -3.32
C HIS A 32 -2.01 -1.94 -1.82
N GLY A 33 -3.06 -1.38 -1.23
CA GLY A 33 -3.43 -1.59 0.16
C GLY A 33 -4.84 -2.16 0.36
N PHE A 34 -5.42 -1.92 1.52
CA PHE A 34 -6.75 -2.36 1.91
C PHE A 34 -7.80 -1.25 1.66
N PRO A 35 -8.99 -1.55 1.17
CA PRO A 35 -9.48 -2.85 0.69
C PRO A 35 -9.34 -2.99 -0.85
N GLU A 36 -8.29 -2.43 -1.41
CA GLU A 36 -8.06 -2.29 -2.83
C GLU A 36 -7.43 -3.54 -3.47
N ALA A 37 -7.01 -3.40 -4.73
CA ALA A 37 -6.36 -4.46 -5.49
C ALA A 37 -5.48 -3.86 -6.59
N ALA A 38 -4.71 -4.69 -7.29
CA ALA A 38 -3.74 -4.26 -8.29
C ALA A 38 -4.32 -3.41 -9.43
N PHE A 39 -5.62 -3.48 -9.71
CA PHE A 39 -6.24 -2.71 -10.82
C PHE A 39 -6.21 -1.19 -10.60
N ILE A 40 -6.04 -0.71 -9.37
CA ILE A 40 -5.91 0.73 -9.09
C ILE A 40 -4.73 1.36 -9.82
N TRP A 41 -3.74 0.55 -10.18
CA TRP A 41 -2.51 0.97 -10.85
C TRP A 41 -2.59 0.99 -12.37
N ASP A 42 -3.72 0.53 -12.99
CA ASP A 42 -3.82 0.38 -14.44
C ASP A 42 -3.49 1.65 -15.21
N ALA A 43 -4.00 2.80 -14.76
CA ALA A 43 -3.74 4.09 -15.41
C ALA A 43 -2.26 4.50 -15.31
N LEU A 44 -1.65 4.32 -14.14
CA LEU A 44 -0.22 4.62 -13.92
C LEU A 44 0.68 3.66 -14.70
N MET A 45 0.36 2.36 -14.72
CA MET A 45 1.12 1.38 -15.50
C MET A 45 1.04 1.68 -17.01
N ALA A 46 -0.15 2.02 -17.51
CA ALA A 46 -0.32 2.40 -18.92
C ALA A 46 0.47 3.66 -19.27
N HIS A 47 0.60 4.61 -18.35
CA HIS A 47 1.38 5.82 -18.52
C HIS A 47 2.88 5.53 -18.53
N PHE A 48 3.42 4.89 -17.51
CA PHE A 48 4.86 4.68 -17.36
C PHE A 48 5.45 3.62 -18.30
N ALA A 49 4.63 2.75 -18.87
CA ALA A 49 5.06 1.81 -19.90
C ALA A 49 5.33 2.48 -21.26
N GLN A 50 4.94 3.75 -21.45
CA GLN A 50 5.20 4.49 -22.69
C GLN A 50 6.64 4.99 -22.71
N PRO A 51 7.34 4.93 -23.87
CA PRO A 51 8.74 5.35 -23.97
C PRO A 51 8.97 6.81 -23.53
N GLU A 52 8.05 7.71 -23.84
CA GLU A 52 8.09 9.13 -23.45
C GLU A 52 7.96 9.37 -21.94
N HIS A 53 7.50 8.36 -21.20
CA HIS A 53 7.33 8.38 -19.74
C HIS A 53 8.28 7.40 -19.00
N GLY A 54 9.33 6.96 -19.70
CA GLY A 54 10.39 6.12 -19.14
C GLY A 54 10.42 4.70 -19.66
N GLY A 55 9.35 4.21 -20.32
CA GLY A 55 9.31 2.89 -20.93
C GLY A 55 9.49 1.73 -19.96
N PHE A 56 9.02 1.88 -18.71
CA PHE A 56 9.22 0.91 -17.64
C PHE A 56 8.47 -0.41 -17.89
N ARG A 57 9.03 -1.51 -17.40
CA ARG A 57 8.25 -2.69 -17.07
C ARG A 57 7.49 -2.40 -15.78
N CYS A 58 6.18 -2.15 -15.89
CA CYS A 58 5.30 -1.91 -14.73
C CYS A 58 4.60 -3.20 -14.33
N VAL A 59 4.68 -3.57 -13.05
CA VAL A 59 4.04 -4.76 -12.50
C VAL A 59 3.33 -4.42 -11.20
N ALA A 60 2.08 -4.83 -11.08
CA ALA A 60 1.27 -4.69 -9.87
C ALA A 60 0.71 -6.06 -9.47
N PRO A 61 1.22 -6.68 -8.40
CA PRO A 61 0.61 -7.87 -7.84
C PRO A 61 -0.63 -7.50 -7.02
N ASN A 62 -1.65 -8.34 -7.05
CA ASN A 62 -2.54 -8.46 -5.90
C ASN A 62 -1.74 -9.08 -4.77
N LEU A 63 -1.67 -8.40 -3.64
CA LEU A 63 -0.91 -8.88 -2.49
C LEU A 63 -1.41 -10.26 -2.02
N ARG A 64 -0.55 -11.02 -1.33
CA ARG A 64 -0.97 -12.26 -0.65
C ARG A 64 -2.24 -12.01 0.14
N GLY A 65 -3.26 -12.85 -0.07
CA GLY A 65 -4.57 -12.73 0.56
C GLY A 65 -5.60 -11.88 -0.19
N PHE A 66 -5.26 -11.37 -1.38
CA PHE A 66 -6.15 -10.56 -2.19
C PHE A 66 -6.41 -11.20 -3.56
N GLU A 67 -7.62 -11.03 -4.07
CA GLU A 67 -8.10 -11.52 -5.36
C GLU A 67 -7.76 -13.03 -5.52
N ARG A 68 -7.10 -13.45 -6.58
CA ARG A 68 -6.68 -14.84 -6.83
C ARG A 68 -5.27 -15.17 -6.33
N SER A 69 -4.63 -14.27 -5.61
CA SER A 69 -3.37 -14.57 -4.95
C SER A 69 -3.55 -15.58 -3.83
N SER A 70 -2.52 -16.37 -3.55
CA SER A 70 -2.51 -17.30 -2.42
C SER A 70 -2.97 -16.61 -1.13
N ALA A 71 -3.91 -17.24 -0.42
CA ALA A 71 -4.53 -16.71 0.79
C ALA A 71 -4.43 -17.71 1.97
N PRO A 72 -3.22 -17.90 2.54
CA PRO A 72 -3.07 -18.76 3.72
C PRO A 72 -3.98 -18.31 4.86
N ALA A 73 -4.57 -19.27 5.57
CA ALA A 73 -5.47 -18.97 6.69
C ALA A 73 -4.72 -18.42 7.92
N GLU A 74 -3.47 -18.83 8.09
CA GLU A 74 -2.66 -18.51 9.25
C GLU A 74 -2.27 -17.04 9.28
N VAL A 75 -2.56 -16.35 10.38
CA VAL A 75 -2.21 -14.93 10.58
C VAL A 75 -0.70 -14.71 10.41
N ALA A 76 0.12 -15.66 10.89
CA ALA A 76 1.57 -15.56 10.81
C ALA A 76 2.13 -15.52 9.37
N ALA A 77 1.36 -15.99 8.37
CA ALA A 77 1.72 -15.95 6.96
C ALA A 77 1.77 -14.53 6.37
N TYR A 78 1.23 -13.54 7.10
CA TYR A 78 1.17 -12.13 6.67
C TYR A 78 2.18 -11.22 7.39
N LYS A 79 3.16 -11.81 8.09
CA LYS A 79 4.25 -11.03 8.70
C LYS A 79 5.00 -10.22 7.63
N PRO A 80 5.43 -8.99 7.92
CA PRO A 80 6.10 -8.11 6.95
C PRO A 80 7.27 -8.77 6.22
N ALA A 81 8.09 -9.58 6.90
CA ALA A 81 9.22 -10.28 6.28
C ALA A 81 8.78 -11.26 5.17
N LEU A 82 7.63 -11.93 5.33
CA LEU A 82 7.09 -12.85 4.32
C LEU A 82 6.45 -12.09 3.14
N MET A 83 5.83 -10.95 3.41
CA MET A 83 5.31 -10.06 2.37
C MET A 83 6.46 -9.43 1.55
N VAL A 84 7.56 -9.05 2.21
CA VAL A 84 8.79 -8.60 1.54
C VAL A 84 9.39 -9.72 0.68
N GLN A 85 9.38 -10.97 1.15
CA GLN A 85 9.84 -12.12 0.36
C GLN A 85 9.04 -12.26 -0.95
N ASP A 86 7.71 -12.04 -0.92
CA ASP A 86 6.89 -12.03 -2.14
C ASP A 86 7.33 -10.94 -3.11
N VAL A 87 7.54 -9.72 -2.60
CA VAL A 87 7.99 -8.56 -3.40
C VAL A 87 9.32 -8.85 -4.09
N LEU A 88 10.30 -9.38 -3.37
CA LEU A 88 11.63 -9.67 -3.90
C LEU A 88 11.61 -10.85 -4.88
N ALA A 89 10.84 -11.89 -4.60
CA ALA A 89 10.70 -13.02 -5.51
C ALA A 89 10.02 -12.61 -6.83
N LEU A 90 9.01 -11.74 -6.76
CA LEU A 90 8.39 -11.17 -7.97
C LEU A 90 9.37 -10.28 -8.73
N ALA A 91 10.15 -9.45 -8.04
CA ALA A 91 11.19 -8.63 -8.65
C ALA A 91 12.27 -9.49 -9.34
N ALA A 92 12.66 -10.61 -8.75
CA ALA A 92 13.60 -11.55 -9.36
C ALA A 92 13.05 -12.19 -10.65
N ALA A 93 11.72 -12.36 -10.76
CA ALA A 93 11.07 -12.93 -11.94
C ALA A 93 10.82 -11.90 -13.06
N GLU A 94 10.60 -10.64 -12.73
CA GLU A 94 10.18 -9.59 -13.68
C GLU A 94 11.24 -8.52 -13.93
N GLY A 95 12.13 -8.28 -12.98
CA GLY A 95 13.18 -7.25 -13.06
C GLY A 95 14.47 -7.75 -13.71
N VAL A 96 15.27 -6.81 -14.17
CA VAL A 96 16.66 -7.09 -14.60
C VAL A 96 17.51 -7.27 -13.35
N ASP A 97 18.17 -8.41 -13.23
CA ASP A 97 19.02 -8.78 -12.07
C ASP A 97 18.29 -8.66 -10.71
N GLY A 98 16.95 -8.82 -10.70
CA GLY A 98 16.14 -8.70 -9.50
C GLY A 98 16.04 -7.29 -8.91
N ARG A 99 16.46 -6.26 -9.65
CA ARG A 99 16.40 -4.85 -9.22
C ARG A 99 15.01 -4.28 -9.45
N ILE A 100 14.59 -3.45 -8.50
CA ILE A 100 13.38 -2.64 -8.57
C ILE A 100 13.84 -1.19 -8.78
N HIS A 101 13.67 -0.68 -10.00
CA HIS A 101 14.01 0.70 -10.29
C HIS A 101 13.14 1.69 -9.50
N ALA A 102 11.84 1.41 -9.41
CA ALA A 102 10.92 2.17 -8.57
C ALA A 102 9.95 1.22 -7.84
N LEU A 103 9.97 1.27 -6.51
CA LEU A 103 8.98 0.60 -5.67
C LEU A 103 7.94 1.64 -5.26
N VAL A 104 6.75 1.58 -5.87
CA VAL A 104 5.64 2.50 -5.64
C VAL A 104 4.59 1.78 -4.79
N ALA A 105 4.14 2.39 -3.71
CA ALA A 105 3.25 1.68 -2.81
C ALA A 105 2.27 2.59 -2.07
N HIS A 106 1.05 2.10 -1.88
CA HIS A 106 -0.04 2.77 -1.19
C HIS A 106 -0.51 1.94 0.01
N ASP A 107 -0.89 2.59 1.10
CA ASP A 107 -1.49 2.00 2.32
C ASP A 107 -0.69 0.79 2.83
N TRP A 108 -1.26 -0.41 2.98
CA TRP A 108 -0.54 -1.62 3.40
C TRP A 108 0.61 -2.00 2.47
N GLY A 109 0.47 -1.76 1.17
CA GLY A 109 1.59 -1.92 0.23
C GLY A 109 2.79 -1.08 0.65
N GLY A 110 2.55 0.15 1.14
CA GLY A 110 3.58 1.03 1.66
C GLY A 110 4.26 0.49 2.92
N ALA A 111 3.53 -0.18 3.82
CA ALA A 111 4.13 -0.81 5.00
C ALA A 111 5.18 -1.88 4.58
N PHE A 112 4.89 -2.66 3.52
CA PHE A 112 5.83 -3.65 2.99
C PHE A 112 6.95 -3.01 2.19
N ALA A 113 6.67 -1.91 1.48
CA ALA A 113 7.68 -1.18 0.73
C ALA A 113 8.70 -0.50 1.67
N TRP A 114 8.26 0.09 2.78
CA TRP A 114 9.16 0.57 3.84
C TRP A 114 10.08 -0.53 4.36
N ALA A 115 9.52 -1.71 4.65
CA ALA A 115 10.26 -2.86 5.14
C ALA A 115 11.25 -3.40 4.09
N ALA A 116 10.85 -3.47 2.81
CA ALA A 116 11.71 -3.91 1.72
C ALA A 116 12.89 -2.96 1.49
N ALA A 117 12.63 -1.65 1.44
CA ALA A 117 13.66 -0.64 1.23
C ALA A 117 14.65 -0.56 2.41
N HIS A 118 14.17 -0.79 3.65
CA HIS A 118 15.05 -0.91 4.82
C HIS A 118 15.94 -2.15 4.74
N ALA A 119 15.33 -3.32 4.53
CA ALA A 119 16.05 -4.60 4.63
C ALA A 119 16.90 -4.91 3.39
N HIS A 120 16.55 -4.37 2.22
CA HIS A 120 17.17 -4.68 0.93
C HIS A 120 17.46 -3.41 0.11
N PRO A 121 18.19 -2.42 0.67
CA PRO A 121 18.43 -1.13 0.01
C PRO A 121 19.19 -1.26 -1.32
N ALA A 122 19.98 -2.32 -1.51
CA ALA A 122 20.69 -2.57 -2.75
C ALA A 122 19.80 -3.03 -3.92
N GLN A 123 18.57 -3.47 -3.63
CA GLN A 123 17.63 -3.96 -4.63
C GLN A 123 16.57 -2.91 -5.05
N VAL A 124 16.48 -1.78 -4.34
CA VAL A 124 15.48 -0.72 -4.59
C VAL A 124 16.22 0.58 -4.91
N ASP A 125 16.07 1.11 -6.13
CA ASP A 125 16.73 2.37 -6.52
C ASP A 125 15.96 3.59 -6.03
N HIS A 126 14.62 3.56 -6.13
CA HIS A 126 13.73 4.64 -5.70
C HIS A 126 12.52 4.06 -4.95
N LEU A 127 12.20 4.66 -3.81
CA LEU A 127 11.01 4.32 -3.04
C LEU A 127 9.98 5.45 -3.19
N VAL A 128 8.74 5.11 -3.54
CA VAL A 128 7.61 6.04 -3.57
C VAL A 128 6.51 5.53 -2.66
N ILE A 129 6.19 6.31 -1.66
CA ILE A 129 5.15 5.98 -0.69
C ILE A 129 3.99 6.95 -0.85
N ILE A 130 2.80 6.41 -0.99
CA ILE A 130 1.55 7.17 -1.12
C ILE A 130 0.66 6.83 0.07
N ASN A 131 0.36 7.82 0.90
CA ASN A 131 -0.51 7.68 2.07
C ASN A 131 -0.28 6.36 2.84
N SER A 132 0.96 6.15 3.29
CA SER A 132 1.34 5.03 4.14
C SER A 132 2.39 5.47 5.16
N PRO A 133 2.13 5.30 6.46
CA PRO A 133 3.00 5.82 7.49
C PRO A 133 4.28 4.99 7.62
N HIS A 134 5.37 5.65 7.94
CA HIS A 134 6.58 4.98 8.40
C HIS A 134 6.33 4.33 9.77
N PRO A 135 6.82 3.10 10.04
CA PRO A 135 6.48 2.38 11.27
C PRO A 135 6.84 3.12 12.56
N ALA A 136 7.93 3.89 12.58
CA ALA A 136 8.33 4.66 13.74
C ALA A 136 7.39 5.85 14.01
N THR A 137 7.01 6.61 12.98
CA THR A 137 6.09 7.74 13.14
C THR A 137 4.68 7.24 13.46
N PHE A 138 4.26 6.12 12.89
CA PHE A 138 2.95 5.52 13.19
C PHE A 138 2.88 5.04 14.64
N ALA A 139 3.90 4.31 15.12
CA ALA A 139 3.98 3.89 16.51
C ALA A 139 3.93 5.09 17.48
N ARG A 140 4.68 6.16 17.17
CA ARG A 140 4.67 7.41 17.96
C ARG A 140 3.27 8.04 18.01
N GLU A 141 2.62 8.20 16.86
CA GLU A 141 1.30 8.84 16.81
C GLU A 141 0.21 7.98 17.47
N LEU A 142 0.26 6.67 17.31
CA LEU A 142 -0.64 5.78 18.03
C LEU A 142 -0.46 5.81 19.56
N GLN A 143 0.75 6.19 20.05
CA GLN A 143 0.98 6.38 21.47
C GLN A 143 0.53 7.75 21.99
N ARG A 144 0.68 8.81 21.16
CA ARG A 144 0.65 10.20 21.64
C ARG A 144 -0.51 11.04 21.12
N SER A 145 -1.07 10.69 19.95
CA SER A 145 -2.11 11.47 19.28
C SER A 145 -3.49 10.82 19.44
N PRO A 146 -4.38 11.39 20.27
CA PRO A 146 -5.77 10.95 20.35
C PRO A 146 -6.47 10.99 18.99
N GLU A 147 -6.13 11.96 18.15
CA GLU A 147 -6.69 12.14 16.82
C GLU A 147 -6.29 10.97 15.91
N GLN A 148 -5.01 10.54 15.93
CA GLN A 148 -4.57 9.38 15.15
C GLN A 148 -5.11 8.07 15.73
N GLN A 149 -5.20 7.94 17.05
CA GLN A 149 -5.83 6.78 17.69
C GLN A 149 -7.29 6.63 17.24
N GLN A 150 -8.05 7.73 17.22
CA GLN A 150 -9.43 7.75 16.73
C GLN A 150 -9.53 7.44 15.25
N ALA A 151 -8.67 8.03 14.42
CA ALA A 151 -8.60 7.79 12.98
C ALA A 151 -8.27 6.33 12.65
N SER A 152 -7.45 5.67 13.47
CA SER A 152 -7.06 4.27 13.31
C SER A 152 -8.01 3.28 14.01
N ALA A 153 -9.07 3.71 14.68
CA ALA A 153 -9.94 2.83 15.48
C ALA A 153 -10.58 1.69 14.68
N TYR A 154 -10.79 1.87 13.38
CA TYR A 154 -11.30 0.83 12.46
C TYR A 154 -10.42 -0.44 12.44
N MET A 155 -9.13 -0.33 12.72
CA MET A 155 -8.19 -1.45 12.75
C MET A 155 -8.60 -2.50 13.80
N ASN A 156 -9.21 -2.06 14.92
CA ASN A 156 -9.72 -2.97 15.95
C ASN A 156 -10.88 -3.82 15.42
N PHE A 157 -11.76 -3.26 14.58
CA PHE A 157 -12.81 -4.01 13.93
C PHE A 157 -12.24 -5.03 12.93
N LEU A 158 -11.30 -4.61 12.07
CA LEU A 158 -10.70 -5.47 11.05
C LEU A 158 -9.83 -6.60 11.64
N ALA A 159 -9.34 -6.43 12.86
CA ALA A 159 -8.58 -7.47 13.57
C ALA A 159 -9.47 -8.53 14.27
N ARG A 160 -10.80 -8.36 14.31
CA ARG A 160 -11.72 -9.32 14.94
C ARG A 160 -11.66 -10.69 14.25
N PRO A 161 -11.93 -11.78 14.98
CA PRO A 161 -12.02 -13.13 14.40
C PRO A 161 -13.13 -13.30 13.36
N ASP A 162 -14.20 -12.50 13.48
CA ASP A 162 -15.40 -12.56 12.63
C ASP A 162 -15.45 -11.41 11.58
N ALA A 163 -14.36 -10.62 11.44
CA ALA A 163 -14.36 -9.43 10.59
C ALA A 163 -14.73 -9.72 9.13
N GLU A 164 -14.12 -10.74 8.52
CA GLU A 164 -14.37 -11.10 7.12
C GLU A 164 -15.82 -11.52 6.87
N ALA A 165 -16.44 -12.24 7.79
CA ALA A 165 -17.85 -12.62 7.67
C ALA A 165 -18.76 -11.38 7.72
N LEU A 166 -18.49 -10.48 8.68
CA LEU A 166 -19.24 -9.22 8.81
C LEU A 166 -19.03 -8.29 7.60
N LEU A 167 -17.82 -8.26 7.04
CA LEU A 167 -17.52 -7.45 5.86
C LEU A 167 -18.22 -7.96 4.60
N ALA A 168 -18.39 -9.28 4.48
CA ALA A 168 -19.03 -9.92 3.32
C ALA A 168 -20.56 -9.80 3.32
N GLU A 169 -21.19 -9.44 4.46
CA GLU A 169 -22.64 -9.30 4.56
C GLU A 169 -23.20 -8.20 3.65
N ASP A 170 -24.42 -8.43 3.12
CA ASP A 170 -25.23 -7.47 2.40
C ASP A 170 -24.45 -6.71 1.32
N ASP A 171 -23.88 -7.45 0.39
CA ASP A 171 -23.10 -6.91 -0.74
C ASP A 171 -21.93 -6.00 -0.26
N TYR A 172 -21.21 -6.46 0.75
CA TYR A 172 -20.04 -5.76 1.30
C TYR A 172 -20.38 -4.38 1.87
N ARG A 173 -21.58 -4.19 2.39
CA ARG A 173 -22.08 -2.87 2.83
C ARG A 173 -21.16 -2.16 3.84
N ARG A 174 -20.32 -2.93 4.60
CA ARG A 174 -19.35 -2.36 5.55
C ARG A 174 -18.03 -1.95 4.92
N LEU A 175 -17.74 -2.38 3.70
CA LEU A 175 -16.54 -1.95 2.97
C LEU A 175 -16.75 -0.62 2.24
N TRP A 176 -17.94 -0.35 1.71
CA TRP A 176 -18.21 0.88 0.99
C TRP A 176 -17.95 2.16 1.80
N PRO A 177 -18.27 2.22 3.12
CA PRO A 177 -17.94 3.39 3.95
C PRO A 177 -16.44 3.72 4.03
N PHE A 178 -15.54 2.75 3.86
CA PHE A 178 -14.10 3.05 3.79
C PHE A 178 -13.78 4.03 2.66
N PHE A 179 -14.44 3.88 1.51
CA PHE A 179 -14.27 4.81 0.40
C PHE A 179 -15.05 6.11 0.59
N THR A 180 -16.30 6.03 1.01
CA THR A 180 -17.20 7.18 1.05
C THR A 180 -17.02 8.07 2.27
N SER A 181 -16.67 7.51 3.43
CA SER A 181 -16.40 8.29 4.66
C SER A 181 -15.04 8.97 4.65
N MET A 182 -14.12 8.52 3.81
CA MET A 182 -12.81 9.18 3.60
C MET A 182 -12.86 10.22 2.47
N GLY A 183 -14.05 10.68 2.09
CA GLY A 183 -14.23 11.74 1.12
C GLY A 183 -14.37 11.28 -0.33
N ALA A 184 -14.31 9.98 -0.61
CA ALA A 184 -14.61 9.44 -1.93
C ALA A 184 -16.11 9.39 -2.16
N GLY A 185 -16.57 9.91 -3.29
CA GLY A 185 -17.97 9.83 -3.70
C GLY A 185 -18.21 10.52 -5.03
N PRO A 186 -19.33 10.19 -5.70
CA PRO A 186 -19.67 10.80 -7.00
C PRO A 186 -19.74 12.32 -6.94
N GLU A 187 -20.11 12.85 -5.79
CA GLU A 187 -20.28 14.28 -5.56
C GLU A 187 -18.94 15.03 -5.57
N ARG A 188 -17.86 14.38 -5.17
CA ARG A 188 -16.54 15.01 -5.06
C ARG A 188 -15.62 14.66 -6.24
N PHE A 189 -15.47 13.37 -6.59
CA PHE A 189 -14.49 12.92 -7.57
C PHE A 189 -15.06 12.00 -8.67
N GLY A 190 -16.23 11.41 -8.46
CA GLY A 190 -16.92 10.57 -9.44
C GLY A 190 -16.22 9.26 -9.82
N TRP A 191 -15.07 8.95 -9.24
CA TRP A 191 -14.28 7.78 -9.61
C TRP A 191 -14.89 6.45 -9.15
N LEU A 192 -15.61 6.44 -8.01
CA LEU A 192 -16.22 5.24 -7.46
C LEU A 192 -17.56 4.92 -8.16
N THR A 193 -17.49 4.72 -9.47
CA THR A 193 -18.64 4.36 -10.32
C THR A 193 -19.12 2.93 -10.02
N GLU A 194 -20.30 2.54 -10.53
CA GLU A 194 -20.77 1.17 -10.39
C GLU A 194 -19.84 0.16 -11.08
N ALA A 195 -19.21 0.52 -12.18
CA ALA A 195 -18.22 -0.31 -12.84
C ALA A 195 -16.99 -0.57 -11.94
N VAL A 196 -16.50 0.45 -11.24
CA VAL A 196 -15.40 0.31 -10.27
C VAL A 196 -15.86 -0.49 -9.05
N ARG A 197 -17.08 -0.25 -8.55
CA ARG A 197 -17.65 -1.08 -7.47
C ARG A 197 -17.72 -2.55 -7.85
N GLN A 198 -18.09 -2.85 -9.09
CA GLN A 198 -18.12 -4.22 -9.57
C GLN A 198 -16.73 -4.86 -9.60
N GLN A 199 -15.69 -4.12 -9.99
CA GLN A 199 -14.30 -4.61 -9.90
C GLN A 199 -13.91 -4.95 -8.45
N TYR A 200 -14.27 -4.11 -7.48
CA TYR A 200 -14.03 -4.43 -6.06
C TYR A 200 -14.80 -5.67 -5.59
N ARG A 201 -16.08 -5.83 -5.96
CA ARG A 201 -16.83 -7.06 -5.66
C ARG A 201 -16.17 -8.29 -6.26
N ASP A 202 -15.66 -8.16 -7.47
CA ASP A 202 -14.94 -9.25 -8.15
C ASP A 202 -13.65 -9.65 -7.43
N VAL A 203 -12.98 -8.71 -6.80
CA VAL A 203 -11.83 -8.97 -5.92
C VAL A 203 -12.27 -9.62 -4.61
N TRP A 204 -13.23 -9.01 -3.90
CA TRP A 204 -13.59 -9.41 -2.54
C TRP A 204 -14.32 -10.76 -2.47
N ARG A 205 -14.99 -11.19 -3.55
CA ARG A 205 -15.61 -12.52 -3.62
C ARG A 205 -14.62 -13.68 -3.50
N HIS A 206 -13.33 -13.44 -3.70
CA HIS A 206 -12.27 -14.43 -3.49
C HIS A 206 -11.90 -14.61 -2.00
N GLY A 207 -12.45 -13.77 -1.13
CA GLY A 207 -12.27 -13.82 0.31
C GLY A 207 -11.59 -12.58 0.87
N LEU A 208 -11.79 -12.33 2.16
CA LEU A 208 -11.27 -11.18 2.88
C LEU A 208 -10.36 -11.56 4.05
N THR A 209 -10.17 -12.87 4.30
CA THR A 209 -9.36 -13.38 5.43
C THR A 209 -7.94 -12.85 5.39
N GLY A 210 -7.30 -12.89 4.21
CA GLY A 210 -5.94 -12.38 4.05
C GLY A 210 -5.85 -10.89 4.33
N ALA A 211 -6.79 -10.11 3.80
CA ALA A 211 -6.88 -8.67 4.05
C ALA A 211 -7.05 -8.34 5.55
N CYS A 212 -7.90 -9.08 6.27
CA CYS A 212 -8.06 -8.94 7.72
C CYS A 212 -6.82 -9.41 8.50
N ASN A 213 -6.10 -10.42 8.00
CA ASN A 213 -4.89 -10.93 8.65
C ASN A 213 -3.76 -9.90 8.69
N LEU A 214 -3.72 -8.93 7.79
CA LEU A 214 -2.80 -7.79 7.88
C LEU A 214 -3.00 -7.00 9.18
N TYR A 215 -4.27 -6.79 9.56
CA TYR A 215 -4.61 -6.10 10.81
C TYR A 215 -4.46 -6.99 12.05
N ARG A 216 -4.57 -8.30 11.91
CA ARG A 216 -4.35 -9.25 13.01
C ARG A 216 -2.88 -9.39 13.34
N VAL A 217 -2.01 -9.43 12.33
CA VAL A 217 -0.56 -9.67 12.51
C VAL A 217 0.21 -8.47 13.00
N THR A 218 -0.24 -7.24 12.70
CA THR A 218 0.50 -6.03 13.09
C THR A 218 0.46 -5.79 14.60
N PRO A 219 1.61 -5.46 15.24
CA PRO A 219 1.64 -4.99 16.62
C PRO A 219 1.22 -3.52 16.74
N LEU A 220 1.21 -2.75 15.63
CA LEU A 220 0.87 -1.34 15.60
C LEU A 220 -0.65 -1.18 15.50
N LYS A 221 -1.32 -1.13 16.66
CA LYS A 221 -2.77 -1.01 16.78
C LYS A 221 -3.14 0.14 17.70
N PRO A 222 -4.23 0.88 17.42
CA PRO A 222 -4.76 1.84 18.38
C PRO A 222 -5.28 1.14 19.62
N PRO A 223 -5.50 1.88 20.73
CA PRO A 223 -6.12 1.34 21.94
C PRO A 223 -7.42 0.61 21.62
N ALA A 224 -7.69 -0.48 22.32
CA ALA A 224 -8.98 -1.14 22.22
C ALA A 224 -10.11 -0.23 22.69
N PRO A 225 -11.36 -0.39 22.18
CA PRO A 225 -12.51 0.40 22.62
C PRO A 225 -12.67 0.35 24.14
N GLY A 226 -12.76 1.54 24.76
CA GLY A 226 -12.89 1.67 26.23
C GLY A 226 -11.57 1.71 27.00
N GLN A 227 -10.45 1.41 26.38
CA GLN A 227 -9.11 1.65 26.96
C GLN A 227 -8.72 3.11 26.77
N ARG A 228 -8.41 3.80 27.85
CA ARG A 228 -7.83 5.15 27.84
C ARG A 228 -6.41 5.07 28.36
N GLY A 229 -5.48 5.74 27.70
CA GLY A 229 -4.11 5.85 28.17
C GLY A 229 -3.08 5.50 27.11
N VAL A 230 -1.83 5.64 27.51
CA VAL A 230 -0.67 5.29 26.67
C VAL A 230 -0.72 3.79 26.42
N THR A 231 -0.92 3.39 25.19
CA THR A 231 -0.78 2.00 24.77
C THR A 231 0.71 1.66 24.79
N ASP A 232 1.03 0.49 25.28
CA ASP A 232 2.39 -0.06 25.22
C ASP A 232 2.68 -0.56 23.79
N ILE A 233 2.69 0.41 22.84
CA ILE A 233 3.03 0.14 21.44
C ILE A 233 4.55 0.15 21.36
N PRO A 234 5.18 -0.97 20.98
CA PRO A 234 6.63 -1.02 20.89
C PRO A 234 7.13 -0.02 19.85
N GLN A 235 7.99 0.89 20.26
CA GLN A 235 8.73 1.75 19.35
C GLN A 235 9.80 0.91 18.66
N PRO A 236 9.79 0.81 17.32
CA PRO A 236 10.87 0.10 16.65
C PRO A 236 12.18 0.85 16.85
N PRO A 237 13.28 0.14 17.17
CA PRO A 237 14.59 0.77 17.23
C PRO A 237 14.92 1.48 15.92
N PRO A 238 15.45 2.72 15.93
CA PRO A 238 15.70 3.49 14.71
C PRO A 238 16.51 2.75 13.66
N GLU A 239 17.51 1.98 14.09
CA GLU A 239 18.35 1.17 13.20
C GLU A 239 17.61 0.04 12.49
N ARG A 240 16.43 -0.35 12.95
CA ARG A 240 15.60 -1.40 12.34
C ARG A 240 14.54 -0.88 11.37
N VAL A 241 14.46 0.43 11.21
CA VAL A 241 13.43 1.06 10.37
C VAL A 241 13.99 2.19 9.50
N ARG A 242 15.28 2.51 9.62
CA ARG A 242 15.94 3.55 8.83
C ARG A 242 16.00 3.15 7.36
N VAL A 243 15.62 4.07 6.46
CA VAL A 243 15.58 3.86 5.01
C VAL A 243 16.57 4.78 4.33
N GLU A 244 17.62 4.21 3.73
CA GLU A 244 18.69 4.96 3.03
C GLU A 244 18.38 5.18 1.53
N VAL A 245 17.37 4.50 1.01
CA VAL A 245 16.93 4.62 -0.38
C VAL A 245 16.36 6.03 -0.63
N PRO A 246 16.62 6.68 -1.77
CA PRO A 246 15.93 7.90 -2.16
C PRO A 246 14.42 7.68 -2.09
N THR A 247 13.74 8.51 -1.33
CA THR A 247 12.32 8.28 -1.02
C THR A 247 11.48 9.53 -1.32
N LEU A 248 10.45 9.33 -2.13
CA LEU A 248 9.36 10.29 -2.31
C LEU A 248 8.16 9.84 -1.48
N VAL A 249 7.62 10.74 -0.67
CA VAL A 249 6.35 10.56 0.02
C VAL A 249 5.32 11.51 -0.56
N LEU A 250 4.27 10.95 -1.16
CA LEU A 250 3.07 11.68 -1.58
C LEU A 250 2.04 11.57 -0.46
N TRP A 251 1.61 12.72 0.07
CA TRP A 251 0.71 12.73 1.22
C TRP A 251 -0.52 13.58 0.95
N ALA A 252 -1.66 12.92 0.82
CA ALA A 252 -2.95 13.56 0.67
C ALA A 252 -3.38 14.19 2.00
N LEU A 253 -3.64 15.51 2.00
CA LEU A 253 -3.89 16.27 3.23
C LEU A 253 -5.29 16.06 3.82
N ASP A 254 -6.25 15.63 3.01
CA ASP A 254 -7.63 15.37 3.43
C ASP A 254 -7.84 13.88 3.83
N ASP A 255 -6.75 13.10 3.95
CA ASP A 255 -6.82 11.73 4.47
C ASP A 255 -7.31 11.73 5.92
N THR A 256 -8.42 11.06 6.18
CA THR A 256 -9.04 10.99 7.51
C THR A 256 -8.53 9.80 8.34
N ALA A 257 -7.91 8.81 7.71
CA ALA A 257 -7.32 7.65 8.39
C ALA A 257 -5.86 7.90 8.80
N LEU A 258 -5.11 8.59 7.95
CA LEU A 258 -3.68 8.85 8.13
C LEU A 258 -3.44 10.36 8.20
N ARG A 259 -3.35 10.87 9.43
CA ARG A 259 -3.25 12.30 9.70
C ARG A 259 -1.88 12.88 9.33
N PRO A 260 -1.79 14.16 8.94
CA PRO A 260 -0.52 14.79 8.55
C PRO A 260 0.60 14.74 9.60
N GLY A 261 0.28 14.64 10.90
CA GLY A 261 1.26 14.47 11.98
C GLY A 261 2.17 13.25 11.84
N LEU A 262 1.76 12.27 11.01
CA LEU A 262 2.58 11.12 10.66
C LEU A 262 3.82 11.46 9.83
N LEU A 263 3.88 12.66 9.25
CA LEU A 263 5.05 13.18 8.54
C LEU A 263 6.08 13.81 9.48
N ASP A 264 5.69 14.19 10.69
CA ASP A 264 6.58 14.90 11.61
C ASP A 264 7.75 14.00 12.04
N GLY A 265 8.97 14.49 11.88
CA GLY A 265 10.20 13.75 12.21
C GLY A 265 10.51 12.56 11.32
N LEU A 266 9.84 12.43 10.16
CA LEU A 266 10.12 11.37 9.20
C LEU A 266 11.53 11.46 8.62
N ASP A 267 12.06 12.66 8.48
CA ASP A 267 13.42 12.96 8.02
C ASP A 267 14.52 12.35 8.91
N ALA A 268 14.26 12.14 10.19
CA ALA A 268 15.18 11.43 11.09
C ALA A 268 15.35 9.94 10.71
N HIS A 269 14.35 9.36 10.06
CA HIS A 269 14.37 7.95 9.64
C HIS A 269 14.70 7.75 8.16
N VAL A 270 14.55 8.81 7.35
CA VAL A 270 14.73 8.77 5.89
C VAL A 270 15.61 9.95 5.45
N PRO A 271 16.95 9.80 5.44
CA PRO A 271 17.88 10.92 5.12
C PRO A 271 17.72 11.50 3.72
N ARG A 272 17.25 10.69 2.75
CA ARG A 272 17.05 11.10 1.35
C ARG A 272 15.57 11.28 1.04
N LEU A 273 14.86 12.03 1.89
CA LEU A 273 13.42 12.23 1.85
C LEU A 273 13.03 13.44 1.00
N THR A 274 12.07 13.23 0.13
CA THR A 274 11.26 14.28 -0.52
C THR A 274 9.81 14.09 -0.12
N VAL A 275 9.16 15.12 0.40
CA VAL A 275 7.73 15.08 0.74
C VAL A 275 6.96 16.02 -0.16
N GLN A 276 5.98 15.47 -0.87
CA GLN A 276 5.03 16.22 -1.66
C GLN A 276 3.64 16.12 -1.03
N ARG A 277 3.15 17.24 -0.50
CA ARG A 277 1.80 17.35 0.05
C ARG A 277 0.79 17.60 -1.07
N MET A 278 -0.31 16.84 -1.07
CA MET A 278 -1.36 16.91 -2.07
C MET A 278 -2.65 17.46 -1.44
N PRO A 279 -2.89 18.79 -1.55
CA PRO A 279 -4.09 19.39 -1.01
C PRO A 279 -5.33 18.96 -1.82
N GLY A 280 -6.48 18.84 -1.14
CA GLY A 280 -7.74 18.45 -1.77
C GLY A 280 -7.81 16.98 -2.18
N ALA A 281 -6.79 16.17 -1.84
CA ALA A 281 -6.79 14.73 -2.05
C ALA A 281 -7.05 13.98 -0.74
N THR A 282 -7.74 12.85 -0.84
CA THR A 282 -8.02 11.95 0.27
C THR A 282 -7.12 10.72 0.22
N HIS A 283 -7.38 9.74 1.08
CA HIS A 283 -6.69 8.45 1.05
C HIS A 283 -6.67 7.81 -0.36
N TRP A 284 -7.68 8.09 -1.17
CA TRP A 284 -7.86 7.51 -2.51
C TRP A 284 -7.21 8.34 -3.63
N VAL A 285 -6.14 9.06 -3.32
CA VAL A 285 -5.43 9.99 -4.22
C VAL A 285 -5.00 9.37 -5.54
N VAL A 286 -4.71 8.07 -5.58
CA VAL A 286 -4.36 7.33 -6.81
C VAL A 286 -5.52 7.35 -7.81
N HIS A 287 -6.76 7.28 -7.34
CA HIS A 287 -7.96 7.40 -8.16
C HIS A 287 -8.36 8.85 -8.44
N GLU A 288 -8.17 9.71 -7.45
CA GLU A 288 -8.66 11.08 -7.48
C GLU A 288 -7.79 12.00 -8.35
N GLN A 289 -6.48 11.82 -8.27
CA GLN A 289 -5.49 12.70 -8.93
C GLN A 289 -4.38 11.91 -9.66
N PRO A 290 -4.72 10.91 -10.52
CA PRO A 290 -3.74 10.02 -11.12
C PRO A 290 -2.69 10.74 -11.95
N GLN A 291 -3.04 11.86 -12.62
CA GLN A 291 -2.11 12.65 -13.42
C GLN A 291 -1.08 13.38 -12.56
N GLN A 292 -1.49 13.91 -11.40
CA GLN A 292 -0.56 14.55 -10.45
C GLN A 292 0.36 13.53 -9.80
N VAL A 293 -0.19 12.38 -9.40
CA VAL A 293 0.58 11.24 -8.88
C VAL A 293 1.63 10.83 -9.92
N ALA A 294 1.24 10.63 -11.18
CA ALA A 294 2.16 10.27 -12.26
C ALA A 294 3.25 11.34 -12.46
N ALA A 295 2.90 12.61 -12.45
CA ALA A 295 3.86 13.71 -12.65
C ALA A 295 4.91 13.75 -11.53
N HIS A 296 4.50 13.60 -10.25
CA HIS A 296 5.44 13.58 -9.12
C HIS A 296 6.35 12.35 -9.15
N ILE A 297 5.79 11.16 -9.44
CA ILE A 297 6.59 9.94 -9.57
C ILE A 297 7.59 10.08 -10.72
N GLY A 298 7.14 10.48 -11.91
CA GLY A 298 8.00 10.62 -13.08
C GLY A 298 9.16 11.59 -12.84
N ALA A 299 8.88 12.77 -12.27
CA ALA A 299 9.92 13.73 -11.92
C ALA A 299 10.96 13.15 -10.95
N PHE A 300 10.53 12.33 -9.98
CA PHE A 300 11.40 11.76 -8.97
C PHE A 300 12.27 10.62 -9.49
N VAL A 301 11.70 9.67 -10.23
CA VAL A 301 12.41 8.46 -10.69
C VAL A 301 13.32 8.70 -11.90
N THR A 302 13.19 9.85 -12.58
CA THR A 302 14.05 10.24 -13.69
C THR A 302 15.20 11.16 -13.27
N THR A 303 15.22 11.63 -12.03
CA THR A 303 16.33 12.46 -11.52
C THR A 303 17.56 11.57 -11.30
N LYS A 304 18.67 11.93 -11.98
CA LYS A 304 19.96 11.23 -11.87
C LYS A 304 20.67 11.54 -10.56
#